data_69196843cc784641dc6986dca548a56b
#
_entry.id   69196843cc784641dc6986dca548a56b
#
_cell.length_a   1.000
_cell.length_b   1.000
_cell.length_c   1.000
_cell.angle_alpha   90.00
_cell.angle_beta   90.00
_cell.angle_gamma   90.00
#
_symmetry.space_group_name_H-M   'P 1'
#
loop_
_entity.id
_entity.type
_entity.pdbx_description
1 polymer ?
#
loop_
_entity_poly.entity_id
_entity_poly.type
_entity_poly.pdbx_seq_one_letter_code
_entity_poly.pdbx_strand_id
1 'polypeptide(L)'
;YQPWSMQFQGNFFIHGIPTYEDGTEVSSSYSGGCIRLATVDAQRVFDLALVGMPIIVYDARSGADGFSYRVKTPAVSAEQYLVADIGNGTVLAEKGAESAAPIASITKLMTALVATEFINLDKEIPVPQEALVYTTIPRLKAGQRVRAYDLLYLILQESSNEAAETLASAVGREEFVRRMNEKARAIGLSHTRFTDPSGAKEDSASPEDIFALLRYIAENRRFVLRLTAGELADSAYGTAPFQSLKNFNIIKKVPGEFIGGKIGQTIEAGETYAGAFSLSVGSEKRQIAVVVLGSYDAQRDVATLLAFVRSAYAAADAQ
;
A
#
# COMPACT_ATOMS: atom_id res chain seq x y z
N TYR A 1 2.26 43.97 -13.50
CA TYR A 1 1.54 43.07 -12.59
C TYR A 1 0.90 41.95 -13.39
N GLN A 2 1.00 40.69 -12.90
CA GLN A 2 0.41 39.53 -13.53
C GLN A 2 -0.55 38.89 -12.49
N PRO A 3 -1.86 39.16 -12.57
CA PRO A 3 -2.81 38.66 -11.60
C PRO A 3 -2.98 37.15 -11.72
N TRP A 4 -3.14 36.46 -10.56
CA TRP A 4 -3.42 35.00 -10.44
C TRP A 4 -2.35 34.16 -11.13
N SER A 5 -1.08 34.48 -10.87
CA SER A 5 0.07 33.81 -11.48
C SER A 5 0.37 32.45 -10.85
N MET A 6 0.41 31.43 -11.69
CA MET A 6 0.76 30.05 -11.32
C MET A 6 1.98 29.61 -12.15
N GLN A 7 3.10 29.38 -11.51
CA GLN A 7 4.31 28.89 -12.18
C GLN A 7 4.16 27.39 -12.49
N PHE A 8 4.49 26.98 -13.72
CA PHE A 8 4.42 25.57 -14.10
C PHE A 8 5.73 25.01 -14.67
N GLN A 9 6.59 25.86 -15.25
CA GLN A 9 7.88 25.40 -15.73
C GLN A 9 8.85 26.60 -15.85
N GLY A 10 10.00 26.53 -15.17
CA GLY A 10 11.01 27.60 -15.24
C GLY A 10 10.39 29.00 -15.04
N ASN A 11 10.50 29.88 -16.04
CA ASN A 11 9.90 31.22 -16.02
C ASN A 11 8.53 31.28 -16.72
N PHE A 12 7.86 30.16 -16.94
CA PHE A 12 6.54 30.10 -17.56
C PHE A 12 5.43 30.02 -16.52
N PHE A 13 4.42 30.86 -16.73
CA PHE A 13 3.28 31.00 -15.83
C PHE A 13 1.96 30.90 -16.59
N ILE A 14 0.92 30.45 -15.90
CA ILE A 14 -0.47 30.69 -16.25
C ILE A 14 -0.90 31.89 -15.42
N HIS A 15 -1.43 32.94 -16.08
CA HIS A 15 -1.84 34.18 -15.39
C HIS A 15 -2.95 34.91 -16.12
N GLY A 16 -3.59 35.85 -15.45
CA GLY A 16 -4.55 36.79 -16.07
C GLY A 16 -3.85 37.79 -16.98
N ILE A 17 -4.63 38.65 -17.59
CA ILE A 17 -4.10 39.71 -18.48
C ILE A 17 -3.16 40.61 -17.66
N PRO A 18 -1.88 40.77 -18.07
CA PRO A 18 -0.93 41.60 -17.33
C PRO A 18 -1.30 43.09 -17.44
N THR A 19 -1.01 43.82 -16.38
CA THR A 19 -1.24 45.29 -16.34
C THR A 19 0.03 46.03 -15.96
N TYR A 20 0.15 47.28 -16.43
CA TYR A 20 1.14 48.25 -15.95
C TYR A 20 0.76 48.74 -14.53
N GLU A 21 1.64 49.54 -13.92
CA GLU A 21 1.40 50.13 -12.58
C GLU A 21 0.19 51.05 -12.55
N ASP A 22 -0.13 51.69 -13.66
CA ASP A 22 -1.28 52.59 -13.83
C ASP A 22 -2.61 51.83 -14.07
N GLY A 23 -2.58 50.49 -14.09
CA GLY A 23 -3.75 49.63 -14.30
C GLY A 23 -4.11 49.38 -15.76
N THR A 24 -3.37 49.95 -16.72
CA THR A 24 -3.60 49.71 -18.16
C THR A 24 -3.16 48.29 -18.54
N GLU A 25 -3.95 47.61 -19.40
CA GLU A 25 -3.61 46.28 -19.87
C GLU A 25 -2.44 46.29 -20.84
N VAL A 26 -1.56 45.26 -20.72
CA VAL A 26 -0.47 45.06 -21.66
C VAL A 26 -1.03 44.52 -22.96
N SER A 27 -1.04 45.37 -24.01
CA SER A 27 -1.61 45.06 -25.33
C SER A 27 -0.81 44.05 -26.17
N SER A 28 0.44 43.70 -25.76
CA SER A 28 1.29 42.77 -26.51
C SER A 28 0.69 41.37 -26.54
N SER A 29 0.54 40.80 -27.74
CA SER A 29 0.17 39.39 -27.93
C SER A 29 1.33 38.40 -27.62
N TYR A 30 2.56 38.88 -27.52
CA TYR A 30 3.73 38.07 -27.21
C TYR A 30 3.80 37.78 -25.71
N SER A 31 3.83 36.50 -25.35
CA SER A 31 3.83 36.08 -23.95
C SER A 31 5.17 35.51 -23.46
N GLY A 32 6.16 35.32 -24.35
CA GLY A 32 7.44 34.68 -24.01
C GLY A 32 7.32 33.22 -23.53
N GLY A 33 6.14 32.62 -23.69
CA GLY A 33 5.86 31.22 -23.26
C GLY A 33 4.83 31.10 -22.13
N CYS A 34 4.42 32.21 -21.52
CA CYS A 34 3.33 32.21 -20.56
C CYS A 34 1.96 31.98 -21.22
N ILE A 35 1.06 31.34 -20.49
CA ILE A 35 -0.35 31.16 -20.88
C ILE A 35 -1.16 32.29 -20.26
N ARG A 36 -1.74 33.14 -21.11
CA ARG A 36 -2.62 34.23 -20.70
C ARG A 36 -4.07 33.80 -20.78
N LEU A 37 -4.79 33.97 -19.71
CA LEU A 37 -6.22 33.74 -19.62
C LEU A 37 -6.94 35.11 -19.42
N ALA A 38 -8.24 35.16 -19.70
CA ALA A 38 -9.05 36.22 -19.15
C ALA A 38 -8.89 36.26 -17.63
N THR A 39 -8.77 37.43 -17.02
CA THR A 39 -8.40 37.55 -15.59
C THR A 39 -9.35 36.76 -14.67
N VAL A 40 -10.66 36.75 -15.00
CA VAL A 40 -11.67 35.98 -14.26
C VAL A 40 -11.46 34.47 -14.38
N ASP A 41 -10.98 33.98 -15.50
CA ASP A 41 -10.71 32.55 -15.71
C ASP A 41 -9.38 32.15 -15.07
N ALA A 42 -8.37 33.04 -15.08
CA ALA A 42 -7.14 32.84 -14.34
C ALA A 42 -7.40 32.70 -12.84
N GLN A 43 -8.30 33.52 -12.28
CA GLN A 43 -8.73 33.41 -10.89
C GLN A 43 -9.37 32.04 -10.61
N ARG A 44 -10.33 31.62 -11.44
CA ARG A 44 -10.99 30.30 -11.27
C ARG A 44 -10.01 29.15 -11.29
N VAL A 45 -9.04 29.18 -12.21
CA VAL A 45 -7.99 28.16 -12.28
C VAL A 45 -7.09 28.22 -11.05
N PHE A 46 -6.72 29.44 -10.61
CA PHE A 46 -5.90 29.62 -9.41
C PHE A 46 -6.56 29.07 -8.15
N ASP A 47 -7.86 29.30 -7.98
CA ASP A 47 -8.64 28.82 -6.83
C ASP A 47 -8.75 27.28 -6.78
N LEU A 48 -8.60 26.61 -7.93
CA LEU A 48 -8.65 25.14 -8.06
C LEU A 48 -7.26 24.49 -8.08
N ALA A 49 -6.20 25.25 -8.40
CA ALA A 49 -4.87 24.71 -8.60
C ALA A 49 -4.20 24.35 -7.26
N LEU A 50 -3.57 23.21 -7.25
CA LEU A 50 -2.74 22.74 -6.13
C LEU A 50 -1.28 22.63 -6.56
N VAL A 51 -0.36 22.86 -5.63
CA VAL A 51 1.07 22.65 -5.88
C VAL A 51 1.31 21.17 -6.20
N GLY A 52 1.95 20.91 -7.34
CA GLY A 52 2.18 19.54 -7.83
C GLY A 52 1.11 19.03 -8.80
N MET A 53 0.05 19.79 -9.08
CA MET A 53 -0.93 19.44 -10.11
C MET A 53 -0.25 19.36 -11.48
N PRO A 54 -0.40 18.26 -12.25
CA PRO A 54 0.18 18.14 -13.58
C PRO A 54 -0.50 19.11 -14.57
N ILE A 55 0.31 19.74 -15.42
CA ILE A 55 -0.18 20.60 -16.49
C ILE A 55 0.22 19.98 -17.83
N ILE A 56 -0.77 19.77 -18.71
CA ILE A 56 -0.57 19.29 -20.07
C ILE A 56 -0.88 20.45 -21.03
N VAL A 57 0.13 20.90 -21.75
CA VAL A 57 -0.03 21.90 -22.82
C VAL A 57 0.02 21.19 -24.16
N TYR A 58 -1.05 21.32 -24.95
CA TYR A 58 -1.08 20.78 -26.31
C TYR A 58 -1.62 21.81 -27.30
N ASP A 59 -1.12 21.79 -28.54
CA ASP A 59 -1.65 22.61 -29.60
C ASP A 59 -2.76 21.90 -30.37
N ALA A 60 -4.00 22.34 -30.14
CA ALA A 60 -5.17 21.78 -30.83
C ALA A 60 -5.15 22.03 -32.37
N ARG A 61 -4.28 22.91 -32.84
CA ARG A 61 -4.09 23.23 -34.27
C ARG A 61 -3.03 22.37 -34.95
N SER A 62 -2.19 21.67 -34.21
CA SER A 62 -1.40 20.57 -34.76
C SER A 62 -2.39 19.51 -35.21
N GLY A 63 -2.69 19.49 -36.52
CA GLY A 63 -3.73 18.63 -37.07
C GLY A 63 -3.61 17.22 -36.51
N ALA A 64 -4.74 16.63 -36.15
CA ALA A 64 -4.75 15.27 -35.66
C ALA A 64 -4.02 14.38 -36.67
N ASP A 65 -2.78 14.00 -36.38
CA ASP A 65 -1.99 13.09 -37.19
C ASP A 65 -2.53 11.65 -37.09
N GLY A 66 -3.68 11.47 -36.41
CA GLY A 66 -4.30 10.18 -36.15
C GLY A 66 -3.61 9.38 -35.04
N PHE A 67 -2.56 9.99 -34.41
CA PHE A 67 -1.83 9.33 -33.34
C PHE A 67 -2.46 9.63 -31.98
N SER A 68 -2.87 8.61 -31.25
CA SER A 68 -3.36 8.76 -29.88
C SER A 68 -2.35 8.19 -28.91
N TYR A 69 -1.89 9.04 -27.99
CA TYR A 69 -1.06 8.60 -26.88
C TYR A 69 -1.95 7.90 -25.83
N ARG A 70 -1.64 6.65 -25.53
CA ARG A 70 -2.25 5.97 -24.38
C ARG A 70 -1.24 5.95 -23.26
N VAL A 71 -1.67 6.35 -22.07
CA VAL A 71 -0.88 6.14 -20.86
C VAL A 71 -0.63 4.63 -20.73
N LYS A 72 0.63 4.24 -20.67
CA LYS A 72 0.99 2.84 -20.52
C LYS A 72 0.65 2.42 -19.09
N THR A 73 -0.37 1.60 -18.94
CA THR A 73 -0.73 0.98 -17.66
C THR A 73 -0.05 -0.37 -17.51
N PRO A 74 0.29 -0.81 -16.30
CA PRO A 74 0.84 -2.14 -16.09
C PRO A 74 -0.19 -3.21 -16.49
N ALA A 75 0.25 -4.20 -17.27
CA ALA A 75 -0.58 -5.32 -17.70
C ALA A 75 -0.59 -6.41 -16.63
N VAL A 76 -1.51 -6.32 -15.68
CA VAL A 76 -1.69 -7.25 -14.57
C VAL A 76 -3.06 -7.91 -14.60
N SER A 77 -3.16 -9.09 -14.00
CA SER A 77 -4.42 -9.82 -13.86
C SER A 77 -5.26 -9.34 -12.69
N ALA A 78 -4.66 -8.60 -11.76
CA ALA A 78 -5.33 -8.08 -10.58
C ALA A 78 -6.55 -7.21 -10.93
N GLU A 79 -7.64 -7.44 -10.22
CA GLU A 79 -8.83 -6.60 -10.32
C GLU A 79 -8.58 -5.21 -9.74
N GLN A 80 -7.84 -5.17 -8.62
CA GLN A 80 -7.47 -3.93 -7.94
C GLN A 80 -6.01 -3.99 -7.54
N TYR A 81 -5.33 -2.85 -7.60
CA TYR A 81 -3.96 -2.71 -7.09
C TYR A 81 -3.64 -1.28 -6.68
N LEU A 82 -2.63 -1.14 -5.84
CA LEU A 82 -2.00 0.12 -5.51
C LEU A 82 -0.49 -0.08 -5.35
N VAL A 83 0.28 0.80 -5.96
CA VAL A 83 1.74 0.89 -5.77
C VAL A 83 2.07 2.30 -5.30
N ALA A 84 2.72 2.41 -4.15
CA ALA A 84 3.04 3.71 -3.56
C ALA A 84 4.37 3.72 -2.82
N ASP A 85 4.99 4.88 -2.73
CA ASP A 85 6.17 5.12 -1.91
C ASP A 85 5.76 5.23 -0.44
N ILE A 86 6.30 4.35 0.41
CA ILE A 86 5.98 4.31 1.84
C ILE A 86 6.42 5.59 2.55
N GLY A 87 7.57 6.15 2.16
CA GLY A 87 8.18 7.28 2.83
C GLY A 87 7.38 8.59 2.71
N ASN A 88 6.84 8.86 1.52
CA ASN A 88 6.13 10.11 1.25
C ASN A 88 4.64 9.92 0.89
N GLY A 89 4.18 8.67 0.74
CA GLY A 89 2.78 8.37 0.40
C GLY A 89 2.40 8.60 -1.06
N THR A 90 3.36 8.89 -1.94
CA THR A 90 3.06 9.13 -3.37
C THR A 90 2.58 7.85 -4.04
N VAL A 91 1.38 7.90 -4.61
CA VAL A 91 0.83 6.80 -5.43
C VAL A 91 1.48 6.84 -6.81
N LEU A 92 2.06 5.71 -7.22
CA LEU A 92 2.80 5.54 -8.47
C LEU A 92 1.97 4.82 -9.53
N ALA A 93 1.09 3.93 -9.11
CA ALA A 93 0.13 3.27 -9.99
C ALA A 93 -1.03 2.71 -9.15
N GLU A 94 -2.24 2.81 -9.68
CA GLU A 94 -3.42 2.30 -8.99
C GLU A 94 -4.52 1.86 -9.95
N LYS A 95 -5.41 1.03 -9.45
CA LYS A 95 -6.66 0.63 -10.09
C LYS A 95 -7.64 0.20 -9.01
N GLY A 96 -8.79 0.86 -8.92
CA GLY A 96 -9.81 0.55 -7.91
C GLY A 96 -9.33 0.74 -6.46
N ALA A 97 -8.46 1.72 -6.21
CA ALA A 97 -7.73 1.88 -4.94
C ALA A 97 -8.64 2.09 -3.72
N GLU A 98 -9.78 2.74 -3.89
CA GLU A 98 -10.75 3.03 -2.82
C GLU A 98 -11.84 1.97 -2.64
N SER A 99 -11.93 1.00 -3.56
CA SER A 99 -13.00 0.00 -3.54
C SER A 99 -12.64 -1.18 -2.65
N ALA A 100 -13.50 -1.49 -1.67
CA ALA A 100 -13.30 -2.65 -0.81
C ALA A 100 -13.46 -3.97 -1.57
N ALA A 101 -12.56 -4.92 -1.34
CA ALA A 101 -12.61 -6.27 -1.87
C ALA A 101 -12.17 -7.29 -0.81
N PRO A 102 -12.45 -8.59 -0.98
CA PRO A 102 -11.95 -9.64 -0.10
C PRO A 102 -10.42 -9.66 -0.07
N ILE A 103 -9.85 -9.71 1.14
CA ILE A 103 -8.39 -9.59 1.35
C ILE A 103 -7.70 -10.89 1.78
N ALA A 104 -8.49 -11.93 2.08
CA ALA A 104 -7.97 -13.20 2.56
C ALA A 104 -6.94 -13.01 3.70
N SER A 105 -5.86 -13.77 3.69
CA SER A 105 -4.86 -13.76 4.77
C SER A 105 -4.02 -12.49 4.91
N ILE A 106 -4.25 -11.44 4.10
CA ILE A 106 -3.71 -10.10 4.41
C ILE A 106 -4.21 -9.63 5.78
N THR A 107 -5.41 -10.04 6.19
CA THR A 107 -5.98 -9.87 7.54
C THR A 107 -4.97 -10.13 8.66
N LYS A 108 -4.07 -11.10 8.49
CA LYS A 108 -3.10 -11.50 9.51
C LYS A 108 -2.06 -10.42 9.83
N LEU A 109 -1.91 -9.39 8.98
CA LEU A 109 -1.13 -8.20 9.31
C LEU A 109 -1.81 -7.39 10.43
N MET A 110 -3.13 -7.22 10.36
CA MET A 110 -3.89 -6.57 11.44
C MET A 110 -3.93 -7.44 12.69
N THR A 111 -4.09 -8.75 12.54
CA THR A 111 -4.03 -9.71 13.66
C THR A 111 -2.70 -9.61 14.40
N ALA A 112 -1.58 -9.59 13.68
CA ALA A 112 -0.27 -9.41 14.29
C ALA A 112 -0.15 -8.04 14.99
N LEU A 113 -0.62 -6.97 14.35
CA LEU A 113 -0.59 -5.62 14.92
C LEU A 113 -1.35 -5.57 16.23
N VAL A 114 -2.61 -6.05 16.27
CA VAL A 114 -3.44 -6.08 17.47
C VAL A 114 -2.84 -6.98 18.54
N ALA A 115 -2.33 -8.15 18.18
CA ALA A 115 -1.66 -9.04 19.14
C ALA A 115 -0.48 -8.34 19.82
N THR A 116 0.32 -7.58 19.08
CA THR A 116 1.48 -6.86 19.64
C THR A 116 1.10 -5.69 20.55
N GLU A 117 -0.11 -5.19 20.47
CA GLU A 117 -0.59 -4.07 21.28
C GLU A 117 -1.37 -4.51 22.52
N PHE A 118 -2.05 -5.67 22.47
CA PHE A 118 -2.98 -6.08 23.51
C PHE A 118 -2.62 -7.40 24.20
N ILE A 119 -1.62 -8.14 23.70
CA ILE A 119 -1.18 -9.38 24.32
C ILE A 119 0.28 -9.24 24.75
N ASN A 120 0.57 -9.66 25.99
CA ASN A 120 1.96 -9.84 26.37
C ASN A 120 2.57 -10.97 25.52
N LEU A 121 3.56 -10.63 24.70
CA LEU A 121 4.15 -11.56 23.73
C LEU A 121 4.91 -12.72 24.39
N ASP A 122 5.36 -12.56 25.64
CA ASP A 122 5.98 -13.64 26.43
C ASP A 122 4.95 -14.62 27.02
N LYS A 123 3.67 -14.23 27.04
CA LYS A 123 2.62 -15.07 27.61
C LYS A 123 2.44 -16.34 26.80
N GLU A 124 2.44 -17.47 27.47
CA GLU A 124 2.00 -18.74 26.91
C GLU A 124 0.47 -18.80 26.86
N ILE A 125 -0.05 -19.10 25.69
CA ILE A 125 -1.47 -19.23 25.40
C ILE A 125 -1.79 -20.72 25.23
N PRO A 126 -2.76 -21.26 25.96
CA PRO A 126 -3.23 -22.62 25.67
C PRO A 126 -4.01 -22.62 24.36
N VAL A 127 -3.72 -23.55 23.48
CA VAL A 127 -4.43 -23.76 22.22
C VAL A 127 -5.79 -24.37 22.51
N PRO A 128 -6.90 -23.66 22.32
CA PRO A 128 -8.21 -24.25 22.54
C PRO A 128 -8.60 -25.16 21.36
N GLN A 129 -9.45 -26.16 21.62
CA GLN A 129 -9.87 -27.12 20.58
C GLN A 129 -10.54 -26.41 19.37
N GLU A 130 -11.32 -25.38 19.63
CA GLU A 130 -12.03 -24.58 18.63
C GLU A 130 -11.11 -23.70 17.76
N ALA A 131 -9.87 -23.48 18.18
CA ALA A 131 -8.87 -22.78 17.37
C ALA A 131 -8.23 -23.70 16.30
N LEU A 132 -8.38 -25.02 16.42
CA LEU A 132 -7.86 -25.99 15.46
C LEU A 132 -8.74 -26.04 14.20
N VAL A 133 -8.78 -24.93 13.50
CA VAL A 133 -9.44 -24.77 12.21
C VAL A 133 -8.54 -25.18 11.06
N TYR A 134 -9.10 -25.34 9.86
CA TYR A 134 -8.30 -25.68 8.68
C TYR A 134 -7.16 -24.68 8.44
N THR A 135 -5.96 -25.22 8.27
CA THR A 135 -4.75 -24.49 7.87
C THR A 135 -3.89 -25.37 6.97
N THR A 136 -3.08 -24.75 6.10
CA THR A 136 -2.28 -25.49 5.11
C THR A 136 -1.21 -26.38 5.77
N ILE A 137 -0.60 -25.90 6.84
CA ILE A 137 0.42 -26.63 7.61
C ILE A 137 0.00 -26.65 9.08
N PRO A 138 -0.68 -27.72 9.56
CA PRO A 138 -1.07 -27.81 10.95
C PRO A 138 0.16 -28.03 11.83
N ARG A 139 0.31 -27.22 12.87
CA ARG A 139 1.44 -27.29 13.81
C ARG A 139 1.03 -27.31 15.28
N LEU A 140 -0.23 -27.00 15.56
CA LEU A 140 -0.72 -26.87 16.93
C LEU A 140 -1.56 -28.08 17.34
N LYS A 141 -1.64 -28.33 18.65
CA LYS A 141 -2.46 -29.37 19.26
C LYS A 141 -3.29 -28.77 20.40
N ALA A 142 -4.51 -29.27 20.59
CA ALA A 142 -5.37 -28.83 21.70
C ALA A 142 -4.65 -29.01 23.05
N GLY A 143 -4.75 -27.99 23.89
CA GLY A 143 -4.11 -27.95 25.21
C GLY A 143 -2.59 -27.66 25.17
N GLN A 144 -1.96 -27.63 24.02
CA GLN A 144 -0.57 -27.20 23.89
C GLN A 144 -0.46 -25.72 24.34
N ARG A 145 0.58 -25.41 25.11
CA ARG A 145 0.90 -24.02 25.48
C ARG A 145 1.95 -23.48 24.55
N VAL A 146 1.66 -22.34 23.91
CA VAL A 146 2.53 -21.71 22.92
C VAL A 146 2.65 -20.23 23.26
N ARG A 147 3.87 -19.72 23.28
CA ARG A 147 4.11 -18.30 23.52
C ARG A 147 3.50 -17.44 22.42
N ALA A 148 2.86 -16.34 22.79
CA ALA A 148 2.19 -15.45 21.82
C ALA A 148 3.15 -14.98 20.72
N TYR A 149 4.41 -14.66 21.06
CA TYR A 149 5.43 -14.31 20.08
C TYR A 149 5.68 -15.42 19.06
N ASP A 150 5.69 -16.68 19.49
CA ASP A 150 5.92 -17.82 18.60
C ASP A 150 4.76 -18.06 17.64
N LEU A 151 3.53 -17.76 18.07
CA LEU A 151 2.35 -17.78 17.19
C LEU A 151 2.44 -16.75 16.06
N LEU A 152 3.15 -15.60 16.27
CA LEU A 152 3.36 -14.61 15.22
C LEU A 152 4.15 -15.18 14.03
N TYR A 153 5.14 -16.04 14.25
CA TYR A 153 5.85 -16.70 13.14
C TYR A 153 4.92 -17.55 12.29
N LEU A 154 4.03 -18.32 12.94
CA LEU A 154 3.10 -19.19 12.23
C LEU A 154 2.10 -18.37 11.39
N ILE A 155 1.52 -17.30 11.93
CA ILE A 155 0.57 -16.48 11.19
C ILE A 155 1.24 -15.67 10.07
N LEU A 156 2.45 -15.19 10.31
CA LEU A 156 3.13 -14.28 9.38
C LEU A 156 3.90 -15.00 8.28
N GLN A 157 4.47 -16.18 8.53
CA GLN A 157 5.21 -16.92 7.51
C GLN A 157 4.38 -18.02 6.85
N GLU A 158 3.74 -18.90 7.63
CA GLU A 158 2.97 -20.03 7.11
C GLU A 158 1.47 -19.74 6.95
N SER A 159 1.06 -18.50 7.27
CA SER A 159 -0.34 -18.12 7.17
C SER A 159 -1.31 -18.99 7.99
N SER A 160 -0.86 -19.50 9.15
CA SER A 160 -1.63 -20.41 9.97
C SER A 160 -2.92 -19.77 10.51
N ASN A 161 -4.07 -20.37 10.18
CA ASN A 161 -5.37 -19.94 10.69
C ASN A 161 -5.53 -20.37 12.16
N GLU A 162 -5.07 -21.58 12.52
CA GLU A 162 -5.14 -22.07 13.90
C GLU A 162 -4.35 -21.19 14.88
N ALA A 163 -3.18 -20.68 14.44
CA ALA A 163 -2.40 -19.74 15.24
C ALA A 163 -3.08 -18.38 15.40
N ALA A 164 -3.76 -17.89 14.35
CA ALA A 164 -4.53 -16.65 14.41
C ALA A 164 -5.73 -16.78 15.39
N GLU A 165 -6.49 -17.86 15.33
CA GLU A 165 -7.58 -18.14 16.26
C GLU A 165 -7.06 -18.36 17.69
N THR A 166 -5.89 -18.99 17.87
CA THR A 166 -5.26 -19.14 19.19
C THR A 166 -4.86 -17.80 19.78
N LEU A 167 -4.27 -16.88 18.99
CA LEU A 167 -3.97 -15.53 19.46
C LEU A 167 -5.25 -14.77 19.86
N ALA A 168 -6.31 -14.89 19.06
CA ALA A 168 -7.59 -14.24 19.35
C ALA A 168 -8.22 -14.78 20.65
N SER A 169 -8.06 -16.07 20.94
CA SER A 169 -8.59 -16.69 22.16
C SER A 169 -8.00 -16.12 23.46
N ALA A 170 -6.79 -15.55 23.41
CA ALA A 170 -6.09 -14.99 24.57
C ALA A 170 -6.82 -13.82 25.23
N VAL A 171 -7.65 -13.11 24.48
CA VAL A 171 -8.47 -11.99 24.95
C VAL A 171 -9.97 -12.21 24.71
N GLY A 172 -10.33 -13.32 24.09
CA GLY A 172 -11.67 -13.62 23.59
C GLY A 172 -11.83 -13.23 22.11
N ARG A 173 -12.29 -14.19 21.30
CA ARG A 173 -12.35 -14.06 19.84
C ARG A 173 -13.16 -12.85 19.37
N GLU A 174 -14.35 -12.62 19.92
CA GLU A 174 -15.20 -11.50 19.56
C GLU A 174 -14.54 -10.17 19.93
N GLU A 175 -13.98 -10.08 21.13
CA GLU A 175 -13.26 -8.92 21.62
C GLU A 175 -12.03 -8.63 20.73
N PHE A 176 -11.30 -9.66 20.32
CA PHE A 176 -10.15 -9.50 19.44
C PHE A 176 -10.55 -8.91 18.08
N VAL A 177 -11.60 -9.43 17.45
CA VAL A 177 -12.14 -8.90 16.17
C VAL A 177 -12.67 -7.48 16.35
N ARG A 178 -13.31 -7.16 17.48
CA ARG A 178 -13.73 -5.81 17.80
C ARG A 178 -12.53 -4.85 17.83
N ARG A 179 -11.41 -5.26 18.47
CA ARG A 179 -10.16 -4.48 18.52
C ARG A 179 -9.52 -4.31 17.15
N MET A 180 -9.57 -5.33 16.28
CA MET A 180 -9.12 -5.20 14.89
C MET A 180 -9.86 -4.07 14.16
N ASN A 181 -11.17 -4.01 14.29
CA ASN A 181 -12.00 -2.95 13.67
C ASN A 181 -11.80 -1.59 14.35
N GLU A 182 -11.60 -1.53 15.66
CA GLU A 182 -11.24 -0.29 16.36
C GLU A 182 -9.89 0.24 15.91
N LYS A 183 -8.89 -0.65 15.78
CA LYS A 183 -7.58 -0.28 15.27
C LYS A 183 -7.66 0.21 13.83
N ALA A 184 -8.45 -0.45 12.98
CA ALA A 184 -8.67 -0.01 11.61
C ALA A 184 -9.19 1.43 11.57
N ARG A 185 -10.25 1.74 12.33
CA ARG A 185 -10.77 3.11 12.44
C ARG A 185 -9.76 4.10 12.99
N ALA A 186 -9.00 3.70 14.02
CA ALA A 186 -8.02 4.58 14.66
C ALA A 186 -6.86 4.98 13.76
N ILE A 187 -6.52 4.15 12.76
CA ILE A 187 -5.48 4.46 11.77
C ILE A 187 -6.06 4.88 10.40
N GLY A 188 -7.37 5.18 10.35
CA GLY A 188 -8.02 5.79 9.18
C GLY A 188 -8.42 4.82 8.06
N LEU A 189 -8.53 3.50 8.33
CA LEU A 189 -8.97 2.52 7.33
C LEU A 189 -10.49 2.56 7.18
N SER A 190 -10.99 3.42 6.30
CA SER A 190 -12.43 3.72 6.16
C SER A 190 -13.21 2.67 5.35
N HIS A 191 -12.53 1.90 4.51
CA HIS A 191 -13.10 0.86 3.65
C HIS A 191 -12.70 -0.56 4.11
N THR A 192 -12.39 -0.72 5.41
CA THR A 192 -11.91 -1.98 5.97
C THR A 192 -12.89 -2.54 7.00
N ARG A 193 -13.17 -3.84 6.89
CA ARG A 193 -13.97 -4.59 7.84
C ARG A 193 -13.35 -5.95 8.11
N PHE A 194 -13.14 -6.27 9.39
CA PHE A 194 -12.70 -7.57 9.85
C PHE A 194 -13.85 -8.34 10.50
N THR A 195 -13.98 -9.63 10.21
CA THR A 195 -14.97 -10.55 10.73
C THR A 195 -14.35 -11.75 11.44
N ASP A 196 -13.06 -12.02 11.13
CA ASP A 196 -12.30 -13.05 11.82
C ASP A 196 -10.79 -12.69 11.88
N PRO A 197 -10.00 -13.37 12.73
CA PRO A 197 -8.58 -13.06 12.89
C PRO A 197 -7.68 -13.65 11.79
N SER A 198 -8.20 -14.48 10.90
CA SER A 198 -7.41 -15.24 9.93
C SER A 198 -7.57 -14.79 8.48
N GLY A 199 -8.67 -14.11 8.14
CA GLY A 199 -9.05 -13.77 6.76
C GLY A 199 -9.63 -14.96 6.00
N ALA A 200 -10.10 -15.99 6.71
CA ALA A 200 -10.76 -17.14 6.09
C ALA A 200 -12.25 -16.88 5.82
N LYS A 201 -12.77 -15.75 6.26
CA LYS A 201 -14.16 -15.33 6.09
C LYS A 201 -14.25 -14.04 5.29
N GLU A 202 -15.31 -13.27 5.50
CA GLU A 202 -15.70 -12.09 4.73
C GLU A 202 -14.93 -10.81 5.14
N ASP A 203 -13.62 -10.91 5.35
CA ASP A 203 -12.78 -9.75 5.61
C ASP A 203 -12.55 -8.98 4.30
N SER A 204 -12.74 -7.67 4.37
CA SER A 204 -12.59 -6.80 3.21
C SER A 204 -11.83 -5.52 3.54
N ALA A 205 -11.10 -5.01 2.56
CA ALA A 205 -10.43 -3.71 2.62
C ALA A 205 -10.20 -3.17 1.20
N SER A 206 -9.98 -1.87 1.08
CA SER A 206 -9.49 -1.28 -0.16
C SER A 206 -7.97 -1.36 -0.27
N PRO A 207 -7.39 -1.32 -1.48
CA PRO A 207 -5.94 -1.23 -1.65
C PRO A 207 -5.30 -0.05 -0.91
N GLU A 208 -5.98 1.10 -0.85
CA GLU A 208 -5.52 2.28 -0.12
C GLU A 208 -5.46 2.04 1.39
N ASP A 209 -6.48 1.42 1.97
CA ASP A 209 -6.50 1.05 3.39
C ASP A 209 -5.38 0.04 3.72
N ILE A 210 -5.15 -0.95 2.84
CA ILE A 210 -4.06 -1.91 3.02
C ILE A 210 -2.70 -1.21 2.93
N PHE A 211 -2.53 -0.24 2.03
CA PHE A 211 -1.32 0.59 1.97
C PHE A 211 -1.13 1.37 3.28
N ALA A 212 -2.18 2.01 3.80
CA ALA A 212 -2.13 2.72 5.07
C ALA A 212 -1.74 1.79 6.24
N LEU A 213 -2.28 0.56 6.27
CA LEU A 213 -1.89 -0.46 7.24
C LEU A 213 -0.41 -0.85 7.11
N LEU A 214 0.08 -1.11 5.89
CA LEU A 214 1.49 -1.43 5.64
C LEU A 214 2.41 -0.29 6.09
N ARG A 215 2.06 0.95 5.75
CA ARG A 215 2.80 2.14 6.17
C ARG A 215 2.83 2.28 7.68
N TYR A 216 1.68 2.12 8.35
CA TYR A 216 1.60 2.14 9.81
C TYR A 216 2.51 1.08 10.45
N ILE A 217 2.49 -0.16 9.94
CA ILE A 217 3.35 -1.24 10.43
C ILE A 217 4.83 -0.91 10.18
N ALA A 218 5.20 -0.40 9.01
CA ALA A 218 6.57 -0.03 8.67
C ALA A 218 7.13 1.06 9.60
N GLU A 219 6.31 2.03 9.98
CA GLU A 219 6.69 3.14 10.84
C GLU A 219 6.69 2.77 12.33
N ASN A 220 5.70 1.99 12.80
CA ASN A 220 5.44 1.80 14.23
C ASN A 220 5.73 0.38 14.75
N ARG A 221 5.72 -0.64 13.88
CA ARG A 221 5.88 -2.06 14.24
C ARG A 221 6.71 -2.82 13.20
N ARG A 222 7.80 -2.23 12.79
CA ARG A 222 8.67 -2.74 11.71
C ARG A 222 9.07 -4.20 11.85
N PHE A 223 9.20 -4.70 13.08
CA PHE A 223 9.54 -6.09 13.32
C PHE A 223 8.48 -7.07 12.77
N VAL A 224 7.21 -6.65 12.65
CA VAL A 224 6.15 -7.47 12.02
C VAL A 224 6.50 -7.74 10.55
N LEU A 225 6.95 -6.73 9.79
CA LEU A 225 7.42 -6.93 8.42
C LEU A 225 8.66 -7.83 8.36
N ARG A 226 9.60 -7.67 9.28
CA ARG A 226 10.78 -8.55 9.36
C ARG A 226 10.41 -10.01 9.62
N LEU A 227 9.39 -10.26 10.46
CA LEU A 227 8.87 -11.62 10.66
C LEU A 227 8.27 -12.19 9.37
N THR A 228 7.53 -11.38 8.59
CA THR A 228 7.01 -11.82 7.30
C THR A 228 8.11 -12.10 6.27
N ALA A 229 9.26 -11.44 6.38
CA ALA A 229 10.42 -11.68 5.52
C ALA A 229 11.17 -12.98 5.89
N GLY A 230 10.86 -13.56 7.07
CA GLY A 230 11.59 -14.74 7.57
C GLY A 230 12.88 -14.37 8.30
N GLU A 231 13.06 -13.10 8.65
CA GLU A 231 14.16 -12.67 9.48
C GLU A 231 13.93 -13.14 10.93
N LEU A 232 14.44 -14.30 11.24
CA LEU A 232 14.47 -14.85 12.61
C LEU A 232 15.68 -14.27 13.33
N ALA A 233 15.62 -12.99 13.69
CA ALA A 233 16.65 -12.41 14.53
C ALA A 233 16.61 -13.11 15.92
N ASP A 234 17.76 -13.26 16.56
CA ASP A 234 17.83 -13.46 17.99
C ASP A 234 17.04 -12.33 18.65
N SER A 235 15.81 -12.63 19.01
CA SER A 235 14.93 -11.66 19.64
C SER A 235 15.12 -11.74 21.16
N ALA A 236 14.66 -10.70 21.85
CA ALA A 236 14.56 -10.74 23.31
C ALA A 236 13.74 -11.94 23.83
N TYR A 237 12.97 -12.58 22.96
CA TYR A 237 12.13 -13.73 23.25
C TYR A 237 12.80 -15.09 22.92
N GLY A 238 14.06 -15.06 22.47
CA GLY A 238 14.84 -16.28 22.16
C GLY A 238 14.57 -16.83 20.75
N THR A 239 15.04 -18.06 20.51
CA THR A 239 14.88 -18.74 19.23
C THR A 239 13.45 -19.25 19.07
N ALA A 240 12.87 -19.07 17.88
CA ALA A 240 11.53 -19.59 17.56
C ALA A 240 11.50 -21.12 17.72
N PRO A 241 10.49 -21.67 18.41
CA PRO A 241 10.41 -23.11 18.69
C PRO A 241 10.06 -23.94 17.45
N PHE A 242 9.53 -23.30 16.40
CA PHE A 242 9.14 -23.96 15.17
C PHE A 242 10.30 -23.96 14.18
N GLN A 243 10.81 -25.15 13.89
CA GLN A 243 11.87 -25.34 12.91
C GLN A 243 11.30 -25.52 11.50
N SER A 244 12.10 -25.15 10.49
CA SER A 244 11.74 -25.34 9.07
C SER A 244 10.42 -24.68 8.66
N LEU A 245 10.18 -23.44 9.11
CA LEU A 245 9.02 -22.67 8.67
C LEU A 245 9.08 -22.43 7.16
N LYS A 246 7.95 -22.65 6.50
CA LYS A 246 7.78 -22.34 5.08
C LYS A 246 7.25 -20.92 4.93
N ASN A 247 8.09 -20.02 4.44
CA ASN A 247 7.65 -18.65 4.17
C ASN A 247 6.93 -18.57 2.82
N PHE A 248 5.62 -18.36 2.85
CA PHE A 248 4.79 -18.24 1.66
C PHE A 248 4.82 -16.83 1.03
N ASN A 249 5.35 -15.82 1.74
CA ASN A 249 5.26 -14.43 1.32
C ASN A 249 6.35 -13.99 0.34
N ILE A 250 7.39 -14.80 0.15
CA ILE A 250 8.54 -14.44 -0.66
C ILE A 250 8.16 -14.47 -2.14
N ILE A 251 8.17 -13.30 -2.77
CA ILE A 251 8.03 -13.14 -4.21
C ILE A 251 9.39 -13.34 -4.87
N LYS A 252 9.48 -14.27 -5.81
CA LYS A 252 10.72 -14.58 -6.53
C LYS A 252 10.85 -13.69 -7.77
N LYS A 253 12.12 -13.42 -8.17
CA LYS A 253 12.44 -12.72 -9.43
C LYS A 253 11.79 -11.34 -9.58
N VAL A 254 11.74 -10.56 -8.49
CA VAL A 254 11.29 -9.17 -8.51
C VAL A 254 12.47 -8.21 -8.65
N PRO A 255 12.28 -7.05 -9.28
CA PRO A 255 13.25 -5.97 -9.21
C PRO A 255 13.18 -5.33 -7.82
N GLY A 256 14.20 -5.52 -7.00
CA GLY A 256 14.27 -4.96 -5.64
C GLY A 256 14.43 -6.01 -4.55
N GLU A 257 14.68 -5.54 -3.34
CA GLU A 257 14.84 -6.37 -2.16
C GLU A 257 13.52 -6.45 -1.40
N PHE A 258 13.08 -7.64 -1.06
CA PHE A 258 11.87 -7.86 -0.27
C PHE A 258 12.09 -7.43 1.18
N ILE A 259 11.29 -6.47 1.67
CA ILE A 259 11.34 -5.98 3.06
C ILE A 259 10.38 -6.78 3.95
N GLY A 260 9.24 -7.18 3.41
CA GLY A 260 8.23 -7.95 4.13
C GLY A 260 6.86 -7.79 3.48
N GLY A 261 5.94 -8.69 3.77
CA GLY A 261 4.60 -8.65 3.21
C GLY A 261 3.80 -9.90 3.53
N LYS A 262 2.57 -9.96 3.03
CA LYS A 262 1.65 -11.07 3.27
C LYS A 262 0.91 -11.45 2.01
N ILE A 263 0.97 -12.73 1.68
CA ILE A 263 0.11 -13.33 0.67
C ILE A 263 -1.21 -13.81 1.28
N GLY A 264 -2.28 -13.79 0.50
CA GLY A 264 -3.56 -14.41 0.84
C GLY A 264 -4.17 -15.09 -0.36
N GLN A 265 -5.04 -16.06 -0.10
CA GLN A 265 -5.80 -16.75 -1.13
C GLN A 265 -7.07 -17.35 -0.54
N THR A 266 -8.22 -17.08 -1.14
CA THR A 266 -9.48 -17.80 -0.98
C THR A 266 -10.16 -17.91 -2.35
N ILE A 267 -11.27 -18.66 -2.42
CA ILE A 267 -12.02 -18.74 -3.68
C ILE A 267 -12.59 -17.36 -4.06
N GLU A 268 -13.10 -16.62 -3.07
CA GLU A 268 -13.76 -15.32 -3.26
C GLU A 268 -12.75 -14.20 -3.52
N ALA A 269 -11.57 -14.25 -2.89
CA ALA A 269 -10.56 -13.21 -3.01
C ALA A 269 -9.61 -13.41 -4.20
N GLY A 270 -9.58 -14.62 -4.81
CA GLY A 270 -8.48 -14.98 -5.68
C GLY A 270 -7.14 -14.95 -4.93
N GLU A 271 -6.06 -14.66 -5.63
CA GLU A 271 -4.77 -14.39 -4.99
C GLU A 271 -4.68 -12.91 -4.59
N THR A 272 -4.22 -12.66 -3.37
CA THR A 272 -4.00 -11.32 -2.82
C THR A 272 -2.59 -11.17 -2.30
N TYR A 273 -2.06 -9.96 -2.36
CA TYR A 273 -0.73 -9.66 -1.85
C TYR A 273 -0.66 -8.24 -1.30
N ALA A 274 0.05 -8.07 -0.20
CA ALA A 274 0.42 -6.77 0.36
C ALA A 274 1.84 -6.83 0.88
N GLY A 275 2.75 -6.03 0.33
CA GLY A 275 4.15 -6.06 0.77
C GLY A 275 4.95 -4.82 0.40
N ALA A 276 6.12 -4.72 1.01
CA ALA A 276 7.08 -3.64 0.85
C ALA A 276 8.39 -4.17 0.23
N PHE A 277 8.96 -3.35 -0.65
CA PHE A 277 10.20 -3.64 -1.36
C PHE A 277 11.13 -2.44 -1.33
N SER A 278 12.43 -2.67 -1.20
CA SER A 278 13.45 -1.66 -1.46
C SER A 278 13.78 -1.69 -2.96
N LEU A 279 13.37 -0.65 -3.68
CA LEU A 279 13.50 -0.54 -5.13
C LEU A 279 14.44 0.62 -5.47
N SER A 280 15.36 0.40 -6.41
CA SER A 280 16.15 1.49 -7.00
C SER A 280 15.31 2.20 -8.07
N VAL A 281 15.05 3.50 -7.84
CA VAL A 281 14.36 4.39 -8.78
C VAL A 281 15.35 5.50 -9.14
N GLY A 282 15.89 5.44 -10.37
CA GLY A 282 17.06 6.26 -10.71
C GLY A 282 18.26 5.90 -9.84
N SER A 283 18.89 6.89 -9.24
CA SER A 283 20.02 6.75 -8.33
C SER A 283 19.64 6.48 -6.87
N GLU A 284 18.34 6.59 -6.51
CA GLU A 284 17.87 6.48 -5.13
C GLU A 284 17.24 5.12 -4.84
N LYS A 285 17.41 4.65 -3.58
CA LYS A 285 16.64 3.53 -3.04
C LYS A 285 15.40 4.05 -2.35
N ARG A 286 14.22 3.57 -2.79
CA ARG A 286 12.91 3.91 -2.23
C ARG A 286 12.22 2.68 -1.68
N GLN A 287 11.43 2.85 -0.62
CA GLN A 287 10.59 1.77 -0.07
C GLN A 287 9.22 1.84 -0.73
N ILE A 288 8.93 0.86 -1.58
CA ILE A 288 7.71 0.82 -2.37
C ILE A 288 6.78 -0.25 -1.82
N ALA A 289 5.57 0.14 -1.48
CA ALA A 289 4.48 -0.78 -1.17
C ALA A 289 3.80 -1.23 -2.45
N VAL A 290 3.43 -2.50 -2.51
CA VAL A 290 2.60 -3.09 -3.57
C VAL A 290 1.44 -3.81 -2.91
N VAL A 291 0.22 -3.45 -3.29
CA VAL A 291 -1.02 -4.12 -2.92
C VAL A 291 -1.66 -4.67 -4.19
N VAL A 292 -2.08 -5.93 -4.16
CA VAL A 292 -2.73 -6.64 -5.26
C VAL A 292 -3.92 -7.41 -4.70
N LEU A 293 -5.10 -7.21 -5.26
CA LEU A 293 -6.34 -7.92 -4.90
C LEU A 293 -7.01 -8.50 -6.14
N GLY A 294 -7.63 -9.68 -6.00
CA GLY A 294 -8.34 -10.34 -7.09
C GLY A 294 -7.42 -10.76 -8.24
N SER A 295 -6.23 -11.25 -7.94
CA SER A 295 -5.26 -11.69 -8.96
C SER A 295 -5.40 -13.18 -9.27
N TYR A 296 -5.05 -13.57 -10.51
CA TYR A 296 -4.85 -14.97 -10.89
C TYR A 296 -3.42 -15.45 -10.69
N ASP A 297 -2.45 -14.51 -10.59
CA ASP A 297 -1.03 -14.77 -10.35
C ASP A 297 -0.42 -13.54 -9.67
N ALA A 298 -0.56 -13.46 -8.36
CA ALA A 298 -0.09 -12.34 -7.57
C ALA A 298 1.43 -12.17 -7.64
N GLN A 299 2.19 -13.25 -7.80
CA GLN A 299 3.66 -13.16 -7.96
C GLN A 299 4.04 -12.43 -9.25
N ARG A 300 3.39 -12.77 -10.35
CA ARG A 300 3.60 -12.14 -11.66
C ARG A 300 3.16 -10.68 -11.64
N ASP A 301 2.00 -10.41 -11.04
CA ASP A 301 1.45 -9.06 -10.98
C ASP A 301 2.33 -8.12 -10.16
N VAL A 302 2.81 -8.56 -8.98
CA VAL A 302 3.76 -7.80 -8.16
C VAL A 302 5.06 -7.51 -8.93
N ALA A 303 5.62 -8.53 -9.61
CA ALA A 303 6.82 -8.35 -10.41
C ALA A 303 6.61 -7.34 -11.55
N THR A 304 5.45 -7.40 -12.22
CA THR A 304 5.07 -6.49 -13.32
C THR A 304 4.90 -5.05 -12.81
N LEU A 305 4.24 -4.86 -11.66
CA LEU A 305 4.04 -3.55 -11.04
C LEU A 305 5.36 -2.91 -10.62
N LEU A 306 6.25 -3.65 -9.98
CA LEU A 306 7.58 -3.16 -9.60
C LEU A 306 8.45 -2.83 -10.84
N ALA A 307 8.39 -3.64 -11.89
CA ALA A 307 9.08 -3.37 -13.15
C ALA A 307 8.53 -2.11 -13.84
N PHE A 308 7.21 -1.92 -13.80
CA PHE A 308 6.56 -0.71 -14.30
C PHE A 308 7.08 0.53 -13.57
N VAL A 309 7.06 0.55 -12.23
CA VAL A 309 7.56 1.68 -11.44
C VAL A 309 9.02 1.98 -11.78
N ARG A 310 9.88 0.97 -11.84
CA ARG A 310 11.30 1.13 -12.17
C ARG A 310 11.52 1.72 -13.57
N SER A 311 10.63 1.44 -14.52
CA SER A 311 10.75 1.93 -15.91
C SER A 311 10.06 3.27 -16.15
N ALA A 312 9.01 3.59 -15.38
CA ALA A 312 8.18 4.76 -15.57
C ALA A 312 8.64 5.98 -14.78
N TYR A 313 9.38 5.74 -13.69
CA TYR A 313 9.83 6.80 -12.79
C TYR A 313 11.36 6.85 -12.73
N ALA A 314 11.89 8.06 -12.72
CA ALA A 314 13.29 8.36 -12.45
C ALA A 314 13.35 9.39 -11.32
N ALA A 315 14.47 9.41 -10.59
CA ALA A 315 14.74 10.54 -9.71
C ALA A 315 14.85 11.80 -10.56
N ALA A 316 14.22 12.90 -10.15
CA ALA A 316 14.48 14.19 -10.76
C ALA A 316 15.96 14.51 -10.54
N ASP A 317 16.69 14.79 -11.61
CA ASP A 317 18.06 15.24 -11.49
C ASP A 317 18.04 16.52 -10.63
N ALA A 318 18.81 16.52 -9.54
CA ALA A 318 19.02 17.72 -8.74
C ALA A 318 19.70 18.75 -9.63
N GLN A 319 18.93 19.73 -10.11
CA GLN A 319 19.43 20.91 -10.79
C GLN A 319 19.97 21.91 -9.79
#